data_1756b910964091dac9850b1638aa1742
#
_entry.id   1756b910964091dac9850b1638aa1742
#
_cell.length_a   1.000
_cell.length_b   1.000
_cell.length_c   1.000
_cell.angle_alpha   90.00
_cell.angle_beta   90.00
_cell.angle_gamma   90.00
#
_symmetry.space_group_name_H-M   'P 1'
#
loop_
_entity.id
_entity.type
_entity.pdbx_description
1 polymer ?
#
loop_
_entity_poly.entity_id
_entity_poly.type
_entity_poly.pdbx_seq_one_letter_code
_entity_poly.pdbx_strand_id
1 'polypeptide(L)'
;TGKDIIKFHKMYKDGETMFNPSMEKIKNNLQNKDYIAVVTDAVNANAEYFTFGNGDEWMSKMVASGTLPVLVRTPSMLDGRRKFDGGVADPLPVQKAYEMGAKEITIIRTYEKSFRRKLKIENYIGALLSNQYPKLKKALLNHDKTYNRALDFIENPPSDCKIIQLCPPQRLKTKRDSKNISLLKADYELGKKIAEDYLNSLDN
;
A
#
# COMPACT_ATOMS: atom_id res chain seq x y z
N THR A 1 11.15 -11.18 -24.60
CA THR A 1 11.16 -10.05 -23.65
C THR A 1 9.73 -9.61 -23.42
N GLY A 2 9.11 -10.09 -22.33
CA GLY A 2 7.75 -9.72 -21.99
C GLY A 2 7.69 -8.28 -21.49
N LYS A 3 6.65 -7.56 -21.93
CA LYS A 3 6.38 -6.21 -21.46
C LYS A 3 5.71 -6.29 -20.10
N ASP A 4 6.01 -5.34 -19.22
CA ASP A 4 5.27 -5.18 -17.96
C ASP A 4 3.78 -4.92 -18.23
N ILE A 5 2.91 -5.53 -17.46
CA ILE A 5 1.45 -5.34 -17.57
C ILE A 5 1.09 -3.93 -17.12
N ILE A 6 1.79 -3.41 -16.12
CA ILE A 6 1.62 -2.04 -15.60
C ILE A 6 2.95 -1.30 -15.72
N LYS A 7 2.90 -0.15 -16.38
CA LYS A 7 4.05 0.75 -16.48
C LYS A 7 4.01 1.75 -15.33
N PHE A 8 4.36 1.31 -14.12
CA PHE A 8 4.30 2.15 -12.91
C PHE A 8 5.07 3.45 -13.07
N HIS A 9 6.29 3.41 -13.60
CA HIS A 9 7.09 4.62 -13.79
C HIS A 9 6.39 5.65 -14.68
N LYS A 10 5.74 5.19 -15.77
CA LYS A 10 4.94 6.07 -16.61
C LYS A 10 3.73 6.62 -15.89
N MET A 11 3.03 5.77 -15.14
CA MET A 11 1.84 6.17 -14.37
C MET A 11 2.17 7.25 -13.33
N TYR A 12 3.28 7.12 -12.61
CA TYR A 12 3.73 8.14 -11.66
C TYR A 12 4.13 9.44 -12.35
N LYS A 13 4.86 9.36 -13.47
CA LYS A 13 5.24 10.54 -14.26
C LYS A 13 4.04 11.26 -14.85
N ASP A 14 3.06 10.51 -15.38
CA ASP A 14 1.79 11.07 -15.88
C ASP A 14 0.99 11.70 -14.72
N GLY A 15 1.03 11.10 -13.53
CA GLY A 15 0.42 11.64 -12.31
C GLY A 15 1.08 12.94 -11.84
N GLU A 16 2.40 13.03 -11.86
CA GLU A 16 3.12 14.28 -11.59
C GLU A 16 2.68 15.40 -12.54
N THR A 17 2.53 15.08 -13.84
CA THR A 17 2.10 16.05 -14.84
C THR A 17 0.64 16.47 -14.65
N MET A 18 -0.24 15.53 -14.27
CA MET A 18 -1.68 15.76 -14.10
C MET A 18 -2.00 16.53 -12.83
N PHE A 19 -1.35 16.20 -11.72
CA PHE A 19 -1.63 16.82 -10.41
C PHE A 19 -0.68 17.98 -10.09
N ASN A 20 0.39 18.14 -10.87
CA ASN A 20 1.39 19.19 -10.75
C ASN A 20 1.76 19.57 -9.30
N PRO A 21 2.03 18.60 -8.41
CA PRO A 21 2.60 18.94 -7.14
C PRO A 21 4.04 19.34 -7.40
N SER A 22 4.38 20.63 -7.22
CA SER A 22 5.80 20.98 -7.25
C SER A 22 6.50 20.19 -6.16
N MET A 23 7.66 19.61 -6.45
CA MET A 23 8.47 18.89 -5.45
C MET A 23 8.73 19.75 -4.22
N GLU A 24 8.83 21.06 -4.41
CA GLU A 24 8.96 22.05 -3.35
C GLU A 24 7.72 22.07 -2.44
N LYS A 25 6.51 22.05 -2.98
CA LYS A 25 5.28 21.93 -2.17
C LYS A 25 5.20 20.62 -1.40
N ILE A 26 5.62 19.52 -2.02
CA ILE A 26 5.68 18.21 -1.33
C ILE A 26 6.68 18.28 -0.18
N LYS A 27 7.90 18.77 -0.42
CA LYS A 27 8.93 18.95 0.61
C LYS A 27 8.44 19.86 1.76
N ASN A 28 7.80 20.98 1.43
CA ASN A 28 7.27 21.90 2.43
C ASN A 28 6.13 21.30 3.25
N ASN A 29 5.24 20.51 2.62
CA ASN A 29 4.15 19.83 3.33
C ASN A 29 4.63 18.65 4.18
N LEU A 30 5.80 18.09 3.87
CA LEU A 30 6.42 17.00 4.63
C LEU A 30 7.37 17.50 5.74
N GLN A 31 7.57 18.83 5.87
CA GLN A 31 8.34 19.38 7.00
C GLN A 31 7.74 18.89 8.32
N ASN A 32 8.59 18.28 9.15
CA ASN A 32 8.21 17.67 10.43
C ASN A 32 7.23 16.48 10.32
N LYS A 33 7.16 15.81 9.15
CA LYS A 33 6.36 14.61 8.94
C LYS A 33 7.21 13.52 8.30
N ASP A 34 7.10 12.32 8.80
CA ASP A 34 7.69 11.14 8.16
C ASP A 34 6.72 10.55 7.15
N TYR A 35 7.17 10.41 5.91
CA TYR A 35 6.47 9.60 4.92
C TYR A 35 7.26 8.30 4.70
N ILE A 36 6.60 7.16 4.87
CA ILE A 36 7.25 5.86 4.83
C ILE A 36 6.65 5.02 3.71
N ALA A 37 7.50 4.59 2.77
CA ALA A 37 7.13 3.57 1.78
C ALA A 37 7.54 2.19 2.29
N VAL A 38 6.63 1.24 2.18
CA VAL A 38 6.88 -0.17 2.54
C VAL A 38 7.23 -0.94 1.28
N VAL A 39 8.29 -1.72 1.32
CA VAL A 39 8.66 -2.66 0.24
C VAL A 39 8.94 -4.04 0.82
N THR A 40 8.90 -5.06 -0.04
CA THR A 40 9.27 -6.43 0.32
C THR A 40 10.61 -6.78 -0.33
N ASP A 41 11.61 -7.16 0.45
CA ASP A 41 12.86 -7.70 -0.07
C ASP A 41 12.62 -9.04 -0.76
N ALA A 42 13.12 -9.19 -1.99
CA ALA A 42 12.87 -10.38 -2.79
C ALA A 42 13.47 -11.66 -2.21
N VAL A 43 14.61 -11.56 -1.52
CA VAL A 43 15.40 -12.72 -1.06
C VAL A 43 14.89 -13.22 0.29
N ASN A 44 14.71 -12.32 1.26
CA ASN A 44 14.32 -12.70 2.61
C ASN A 44 12.81 -12.58 2.86
N ALA A 45 12.08 -11.90 1.97
CA ALA A 45 10.64 -11.60 2.06
C ALA A 45 10.25 -10.78 3.29
N ASN A 46 11.19 -10.05 3.88
CA ASN A 46 10.91 -9.13 4.97
C ASN A 46 10.37 -7.80 4.44
N ALA A 47 9.52 -7.14 5.22
CA ALA A 47 9.16 -5.76 4.99
C ALA A 47 10.34 -4.84 5.32
N GLU A 48 10.58 -3.87 4.46
CA GLU A 48 11.51 -2.78 4.69
C GLU A 48 10.77 -1.45 4.56
N TYR A 49 11.13 -0.49 5.41
CA TYR A 49 10.43 0.77 5.56
C TYR A 49 11.38 1.91 5.20
N PHE A 50 11.10 2.54 4.08
CA PHE A 50 11.93 3.63 3.57
C PHE A 50 11.28 4.98 3.86
N THR A 51 11.96 5.78 4.67
CA THR A 51 11.57 7.16 4.91
C THR A 51 11.96 8.02 3.72
N PHE A 52 11.14 8.99 3.37
CA PHE A 52 11.48 9.98 2.36
C PHE A 52 12.50 10.95 2.92
N GLY A 53 13.73 10.82 2.44
CA GLY A 53 14.77 11.83 2.64
C GLY A 53 14.72 12.92 1.54
N ASN A 54 15.65 13.87 1.64
CA ASN A 54 15.77 15.01 0.71
C ASN A 54 16.29 14.66 -0.70
N GLY A 55 16.24 13.41 -1.14
CA GLY A 55 16.86 12.94 -2.37
C GLY A 55 15.88 12.60 -3.49
N ASP A 56 16.42 12.45 -4.71
CA ASP A 56 15.68 12.11 -5.93
C ASP A 56 15.20 10.63 -5.98
N GLU A 57 15.47 9.86 -4.91
CA GLU A 57 15.15 8.42 -4.84
C GLU A 57 13.70 8.11 -4.44
N TRP A 58 12.92 9.11 -4.03
CA TRP A 58 11.54 8.90 -3.58
C TRP A 58 10.68 8.18 -4.64
N MET A 59 10.85 8.55 -5.92
CA MET A 59 10.13 7.92 -7.04
C MET A 59 10.46 6.43 -7.14
N SER A 60 11.73 6.07 -7.01
CA SER A 60 12.17 4.67 -7.04
C SER A 60 11.57 3.87 -5.89
N LYS A 61 11.48 4.45 -4.69
CA LYS A 61 10.86 3.85 -3.50
C LYS A 61 9.35 3.66 -3.69
N MET A 62 8.66 4.66 -4.25
CA MET A 62 7.23 4.57 -4.58
C MET A 62 6.95 3.51 -5.63
N VAL A 63 7.73 3.48 -6.71
CA VAL A 63 7.62 2.45 -7.75
C VAL A 63 7.85 1.06 -7.15
N ALA A 64 8.86 0.89 -6.33
CA ALA A 64 9.15 -0.38 -5.65
C ALA A 64 8.00 -0.82 -4.77
N SER A 65 7.43 0.11 -3.97
CA SER A 65 6.29 -0.14 -3.09
C SER A 65 5.02 -0.61 -3.83
N GLY A 66 4.88 -0.29 -5.11
CA GLY A 66 3.77 -0.73 -5.96
C GLY A 66 4.11 -1.89 -6.93
N THR A 67 5.34 -2.40 -6.91
CA THR A 67 5.81 -3.42 -7.87
C THR A 67 5.32 -4.82 -7.49
N LEU A 68 4.16 -5.22 -7.99
CA LEU A 68 3.58 -6.54 -7.73
C LEU A 68 4.31 -7.64 -8.53
N PRO A 69 4.71 -8.76 -7.90
CA PRO A 69 5.45 -9.86 -8.56
C PRO A 69 4.76 -10.47 -9.79
N VAL A 70 3.43 -10.39 -9.85
CA VAL A 70 2.62 -10.94 -10.95
C VAL A 70 2.50 -9.96 -12.12
N LEU A 71 2.46 -8.66 -11.83
CA LEU A 71 2.14 -7.62 -12.82
C LEU A 71 3.40 -6.98 -13.42
N VAL A 72 4.51 -7.03 -12.70
CA VAL A 72 5.79 -6.46 -13.11
C VAL A 72 6.84 -7.55 -13.11
N ARG A 73 7.40 -7.83 -14.28
CA ARG A 73 8.43 -8.88 -14.45
C ARG A 73 9.80 -8.42 -13.98
N THR A 74 10.06 -7.14 -14.09
CA THR A 74 11.33 -6.55 -13.68
C THR A 74 11.14 -5.94 -12.28
N PRO A 75 11.68 -6.56 -11.23
CA PRO A 75 11.61 -6.01 -9.88
C PRO A 75 12.37 -4.69 -9.81
N SER A 76 11.90 -3.78 -8.96
CA SER A 76 12.62 -2.55 -8.67
C SER A 76 13.92 -2.87 -7.93
N MET A 77 14.96 -2.10 -8.22
CA MET A 77 16.25 -2.19 -7.52
C MET A 77 16.37 -1.00 -6.57
N LEU A 78 16.51 -1.29 -5.27
CA LEU A 78 16.85 -0.30 -4.24
C LEU A 78 18.02 -0.86 -3.43
N ASP A 79 19.02 -0.04 -3.18
CA ASP A 79 20.24 -0.40 -2.45
C ASP A 79 20.89 -1.70 -2.95
N GLY A 80 20.93 -1.87 -4.28
CA GLY A 80 21.49 -3.06 -4.93
C GLY A 80 20.67 -4.35 -4.76
N ARG A 81 19.48 -4.28 -4.18
CA ARG A 81 18.61 -5.44 -3.92
C ARG A 81 17.29 -5.33 -4.67
N ARG A 82 16.76 -6.48 -5.07
CA ARG A 82 15.45 -6.57 -5.73
C ARG A 82 14.33 -6.41 -4.71
N LYS A 83 13.40 -5.49 -5.00
CA LYS A 83 12.26 -5.17 -4.14
C LYS A 83 10.94 -5.35 -4.90
N PHE A 84 9.92 -5.71 -4.14
CA PHE A 84 8.53 -5.85 -4.57
C PHE A 84 7.60 -5.03 -3.68
N ASP A 85 6.32 -5.00 -4.06
CA ASP A 85 5.23 -4.36 -3.32
C ASP A 85 5.28 -4.73 -1.82
N GLY A 86 5.26 -3.70 -0.99
CA GLY A 86 5.30 -3.85 0.47
C GLY A 86 4.12 -4.64 1.02
N GLY A 87 2.99 -4.61 0.33
CA GLY A 87 1.80 -5.36 0.70
C GLY A 87 1.97 -6.89 0.68
N VAL A 88 3.08 -7.41 0.13
CA VAL A 88 3.39 -8.84 0.23
C VAL A 88 3.84 -9.21 1.64
N ALA A 89 4.71 -8.42 2.25
CA ALA A 89 5.27 -8.68 3.58
C ALA A 89 4.46 -7.99 4.69
N ASP A 90 4.04 -6.74 4.47
CA ASP A 90 3.25 -5.96 5.43
C ASP A 90 2.15 -5.16 4.70
N PRO A 91 0.98 -5.77 4.47
CA PRO A 91 -0.10 -5.17 3.69
C PRO A 91 -0.84 -4.04 4.42
N LEU A 92 -0.76 -3.97 5.74
CA LEU A 92 -1.36 -2.95 6.59
C LEU A 92 -0.37 -2.64 7.72
N PRO A 93 0.56 -1.71 7.56
CA PRO A 93 1.71 -1.49 8.44
C PRO A 93 1.35 -0.79 9.78
N VAL A 94 0.22 -1.17 10.37
CA VAL A 94 -0.34 -0.55 11.57
C VAL A 94 0.47 -0.92 12.80
N GLN A 95 0.85 -2.18 12.91
CA GLN A 95 1.70 -2.63 14.01
C GLN A 95 3.06 -1.92 13.96
N LYS A 96 3.61 -1.74 12.75
CA LYS A 96 4.87 -1.01 12.57
C LYS A 96 4.73 0.46 12.97
N ALA A 97 3.64 1.12 12.61
CA ALA A 97 3.37 2.49 13.05
C ALA A 97 3.32 2.60 14.58
N TYR A 98 2.66 1.66 15.25
CA TYR A 98 2.63 1.58 16.71
C TYR A 98 4.03 1.36 17.30
N GLU A 99 4.83 0.43 16.76
CA GLU A 99 6.22 0.18 17.18
C GLU A 99 7.12 1.41 17.00
N MET A 100 6.81 2.27 16.03
CA MET A 100 7.49 3.56 15.81
C MET A 100 6.97 4.68 16.74
N GLY A 101 6.06 4.37 17.67
CA GLY A 101 5.59 5.29 18.70
C GLY A 101 4.22 5.94 18.42
N ALA A 102 3.56 5.63 17.32
CA ALA A 102 2.23 6.17 17.05
C ALA A 102 1.20 5.59 18.04
N LYS A 103 0.49 6.46 18.76
CA LYS A 103 -0.56 6.08 19.73
C LYS A 103 -1.97 6.38 19.22
N GLU A 104 -2.09 7.17 18.18
CA GLU A 104 -3.32 7.39 17.44
C GLU A 104 -3.05 7.13 15.95
N ILE A 105 -3.76 6.15 15.37
CA ILE A 105 -3.52 5.67 14.01
C ILE A 105 -4.82 5.71 13.24
N THR A 106 -4.87 6.50 12.17
CA THR A 106 -6.00 6.52 11.22
C THR A 106 -5.65 5.65 10.02
N ILE A 107 -6.51 4.68 9.71
CA ILE A 107 -6.34 3.75 8.61
C ILE A 107 -7.38 4.02 7.54
N ILE A 108 -6.96 4.24 6.31
CA ILE A 108 -7.84 4.35 5.14
C ILE A 108 -7.82 3.00 4.40
N ARG A 109 -8.97 2.34 4.30
CA ARG A 109 -9.10 1.03 3.66
C ARG A 109 -10.02 1.10 2.46
N THR A 110 -9.73 0.31 1.43
CA THR A 110 -10.59 0.15 0.24
C THR A 110 -11.59 -1.01 0.37
N TYR A 111 -11.57 -1.70 1.50
CA TYR A 111 -12.52 -2.78 1.84
C TYR A 111 -13.36 -2.38 3.04
N GLU A 112 -14.57 -2.90 3.10
CA GLU A 112 -15.48 -2.78 4.23
C GLU A 112 -14.83 -3.28 5.54
N LYS A 113 -15.32 -2.79 6.69
CA LYS A 113 -14.73 -3.08 8.01
C LYS A 113 -14.70 -4.58 8.32
N SER A 114 -15.76 -5.30 7.93
CA SER A 114 -15.90 -6.75 8.16
C SER A 114 -15.07 -7.62 7.20
N PHE A 115 -14.40 -7.03 6.20
CA PHE A 115 -13.63 -7.78 5.22
C PHE A 115 -12.50 -8.57 5.87
N ARG A 116 -12.43 -9.87 5.54
CA ARG A 116 -11.29 -10.75 5.80
C ARG A 116 -10.74 -11.28 4.48
N ARG A 117 -9.44 -11.27 4.34
CA ARG A 117 -8.79 -11.70 3.10
C ARG A 117 -8.80 -13.21 2.99
N LYS A 118 -9.09 -13.70 1.78
CA LYS A 118 -8.88 -15.09 1.37
C LYS A 118 -7.78 -15.13 0.33
N LEU A 119 -7.06 -16.24 0.27
CA LEU A 119 -6.03 -16.44 -0.73
C LEU A 119 -6.68 -16.47 -2.13
N LYS A 120 -6.08 -15.77 -3.07
CA LYS A 120 -6.57 -15.65 -4.45
C LYS A 120 -5.66 -16.41 -5.42
N ILE A 121 -6.18 -16.69 -6.61
CA ILE A 121 -5.43 -17.35 -7.67
C ILE A 121 -4.15 -16.58 -8.05
N GLU A 122 -4.19 -15.25 -7.99
CA GLU A 122 -3.03 -14.40 -8.27
C GLU A 122 -1.87 -14.65 -7.30
N ASN A 123 -2.17 -15.04 -6.05
CA ASN A 123 -1.13 -15.40 -5.07
C ASN A 123 -0.40 -16.69 -5.49
N TYR A 124 -1.12 -17.68 -6.01
CA TYR A 124 -0.52 -18.93 -6.51
C TYR A 124 0.31 -18.66 -7.77
N ILE A 125 -0.19 -17.86 -8.70
CA ILE A 125 0.55 -17.48 -9.90
C ILE A 125 1.82 -16.70 -9.51
N GLY A 126 1.72 -15.73 -8.60
CA GLY A 126 2.86 -14.99 -8.09
C GLY A 126 3.88 -15.89 -7.41
N ALA A 127 3.42 -16.84 -6.61
CA ALA A 127 4.28 -17.82 -5.95
C ALA A 127 5.02 -18.72 -6.97
N LEU A 128 4.33 -19.15 -8.03
CA LEU A 128 4.94 -19.93 -9.10
C LEU A 128 6.01 -19.14 -9.86
N LEU A 129 5.72 -17.88 -10.18
CA LEU A 129 6.67 -16.99 -10.85
C LEU A 129 7.86 -16.58 -9.96
N SER A 130 7.74 -16.77 -8.66
CA SER A 130 8.77 -16.44 -7.67
C SER A 130 9.61 -17.63 -7.23
N ASN A 131 9.72 -18.69 -8.04
CA ASN A 131 10.45 -19.92 -7.69
C ASN A 131 11.93 -19.68 -7.30
N GLN A 132 12.59 -18.69 -7.90
CA GLN A 132 13.94 -18.28 -7.55
C GLN A 132 14.06 -17.61 -6.18
N TYR A 133 12.94 -17.28 -5.52
CA TYR A 133 12.85 -16.64 -4.21
C TYR A 133 11.95 -17.44 -3.28
N PRO A 134 12.45 -18.54 -2.65
CA PRO A 134 11.62 -19.44 -1.86
C PRO A 134 10.86 -18.76 -0.71
N LYS A 135 11.48 -17.78 -0.06
CA LYS A 135 10.83 -17.03 1.03
C LYS A 135 9.71 -16.14 0.51
N LEU A 136 9.93 -15.43 -0.61
CA LEU A 136 8.90 -14.62 -1.26
C LEU A 136 7.71 -15.49 -1.72
N LYS A 137 8.00 -16.66 -2.31
CA LYS A 137 6.96 -17.65 -2.65
C LYS A 137 6.12 -18.02 -1.43
N LYS A 138 6.77 -18.32 -0.29
CA LYS A 138 6.06 -18.62 0.96
C LYS A 138 5.24 -17.43 1.47
N ALA A 139 5.75 -16.20 1.39
CA ALA A 139 5.02 -15.00 1.78
C ALA A 139 3.76 -14.80 0.94
N LEU A 140 3.85 -14.98 -0.38
CA LEU A 140 2.70 -14.89 -1.29
C LEU A 140 1.62 -15.93 -0.97
N LEU A 141 2.00 -17.16 -0.63
CA LEU A 141 1.07 -18.23 -0.23
C LEU A 141 0.47 -18.05 1.17
N ASN A 142 1.02 -17.19 2.00
CA ASN A 142 0.49 -16.85 3.33
C ASN A 142 -0.03 -15.41 3.42
N HIS A 143 -0.21 -14.75 2.28
CA HIS A 143 -0.60 -13.33 2.24
C HIS A 143 -1.96 -13.05 2.90
N ASP A 144 -2.91 -13.97 2.82
CA ASP A 144 -4.18 -13.89 3.51
C ASP A 144 -4.01 -13.90 5.04
N LYS A 145 -3.16 -14.78 5.55
CA LYS A 145 -2.85 -14.87 6.99
C LYS A 145 -2.15 -13.60 7.49
N THR A 146 -1.18 -13.09 6.72
CA THR A 146 -0.47 -11.85 7.07
C THR A 146 -1.42 -10.67 7.11
N TYR A 147 -2.30 -10.54 6.10
CA TYR A 147 -3.30 -9.49 6.05
C TYR A 147 -4.29 -9.58 7.24
N ASN A 148 -4.80 -10.79 7.52
CA ASN A 148 -5.79 -10.98 8.58
C ASN A 148 -5.19 -10.79 9.97
N ARG A 149 -3.92 -11.13 10.19
CA ARG A 149 -3.20 -10.81 11.44
C ARG A 149 -3.12 -9.30 11.68
N ALA A 150 -2.86 -8.52 10.62
CA ALA A 150 -2.88 -7.06 10.74
C ALA A 150 -4.29 -6.54 11.09
N LEU A 151 -5.36 -7.16 10.56
CA LEU A 151 -6.72 -6.84 10.96
C LEU A 151 -7.00 -7.21 12.42
N ASP A 152 -6.47 -8.34 12.91
CA ASP A 152 -6.63 -8.73 14.32
C ASP A 152 -5.99 -7.70 15.26
N PHE A 153 -4.81 -7.16 14.89
CA PHE A 153 -4.19 -6.04 15.62
C PHE A 153 -5.03 -4.76 15.58
N ILE A 154 -5.61 -4.44 14.41
CA ILE A 154 -6.49 -3.27 14.25
C ILE A 154 -7.76 -3.37 15.09
N GLU A 155 -8.32 -4.57 15.24
CA GLU A 155 -9.55 -4.82 16.00
C GLU A 155 -9.29 -4.94 17.50
N ASN A 156 -8.09 -5.35 17.89
CA ASN A 156 -7.67 -5.52 19.28
C ASN A 156 -6.33 -4.81 19.52
N PRO A 157 -6.29 -3.46 19.43
CA PRO A 157 -5.05 -2.72 19.63
C PRO A 157 -4.64 -2.76 21.12
N PRO A 158 -3.36 -2.47 21.42
CA PRO A 158 -2.91 -2.20 22.78
C PRO A 158 -3.75 -1.10 23.45
N SER A 159 -3.91 -1.16 24.77
CA SER A 159 -4.76 -0.23 25.53
C SER A 159 -4.34 1.24 25.43
N ASP A 160 -3.08 1.48 25.09
CA ASP A 160 -2.48 2.82 24.89
C ASP A 160 -2.46 3.26 23.41
N CYS A 161 -3.18 2.54 22.52
CA CYS A 161 -3.26 2.85 21.09
C CYS A 161 -4.71 2.97 20.64
N LYS A 162 -5.06 4.12 20.06
CA LYS A 162 -6.36 4.36 19.45
C LYS A 162 -6.26 4.14 17.93
N ILE A 163 -7.09 3.26 17.37
CA ILE A 163 -7.15 3.01 15.93
C ILE A 163 -8.50 3.43 15.36
N ILE A 164 -8.45 4.32 14.36
CA ILE A 164 -9.60 4.82 13.63
C ILE A 164 -9.58 4.22 12.22
N GLN A 165 -10.67 3.61 11.79
CA GLN A 165 -10.78 2.98 10.49
C GLN A 165 -11.75 3.75 9.59
N LEU A 166 -11.24 4.32 8.49
CA LEU A 166 -12.04 4.90 7.41
C LEU A 166 -12.22 3.83 6.33
N CYS A 167 -13.40 3.23 6.32
CA CYS A 167 -13.75 2.12 5.45
C CYS A 167 -15.01 2.45 4.65
N PRO A 168 -15.15 1.96 3.40
CA PRO A 168 -16.44 2.02 2.72
C PRO A 168 -17.47 1.17 3.49
N PRO A 169 -18.76 1.57 3.52
CA PRO A 169 -19.81 0.84 4.23
C PRO A 169 -20.08 -0.53 3.62
N GLN A 170 -19.76 -0.70 2.36
CA GLN A 170 -19.87 -1.94 1.60
C GLN A 170 -18.74 -2.04 0.57
N ARG A 171 -18.58 -3.20 -0.04
CA ARG A 171 -17.56 -3.42 -1.06
C ARG A 171 -17.69 -2.41 -2.20
N LEU A 172 -16.57 -1.79 -2.58
CA LEU A 172 -16.51 -0.88 -3.73
C LEU A 172 -16.94 -1.58 -5.01
N LYS A 173 -17.60 -0.84 -5.90
CA LYS A 173 -18.05 -1.33 -7.20
C LYS A 173 -16.91 -1.50 -8.19
N THR A 174 -15.84 -0.73 -8.02
CA THR A 174 -14.65 -0.81 -8.86
C THR A 174 -13.70 -1.92 -8.42
N LYS A 175 -12.94 -2.42 -9.40
CA LYS A 175 -11.84 -3.37 -9.22
C LYS A 175 -10.55 -2.71 -9.71
N ARG A 176 -9.41 -3.35 -9.49
CA ARG A 176 -8.09 -2.86 -9.92
C ARG A 176 -7.99 -2.55 -11.42
N ASP A 177 -8.71 -3.28 -12.24
CA ASP A 177 -8.74 -3.19 -13.71
C ASP A 177 -9.96 -2.46 -14.25
N SER A 178 -10.78 -1.84 -13.38
CA SER A 178 -11.98 -1.12 -13.79
C SER A 178 -11.64 0.09 -14.66
N LYS A 179 -12.31 0.19 -15.81
CA LYS A 179 -12.20 1.29 -16.77
C LYS A 179 -13.48 2.12 -16.86
N ASN A 180 -14.54 1.72 -16.15
CA ASN A 180 -15.79 2.44 -16.13
C ASN A 180 -15.65 3.73 -15.32
N ILE A 181 -15.62 4.87 -16.01
CA ILE A 181 -15.40 6.19 -15.42
C ILE A 181 -16.50 6.56 -14.42
N SER A 182 -17.75 6.21 -14.70
CA SER A 182 -18.88 6.53 -13.82
C SER A 182 -18.75 5.79 -12.47
N LEU A 183 -18.35 4.52 -12.49
CA LEU A 183 -18.10 3.76 -11.26
C LEU A 183 -16.87 4.28 -10.50
N LEU A 184 -15.80 4.64 -11.21
CA LEU A 184 -14.61 5.23 -10.60
C LEU A 184 -14.94 6.55 -9.90
N LYS A 185 -15.72 7.42 -10.55
CA LYS A 185 -16.18 8.67 -9.94
C LYS A 185 -17.07 8.43 -8.72
N ALA A 186 -18.00 7.49 -8.80
CA ALA A 186 -18.87 7.17 -7.68
C ALA A 186 -18.11 6.67 -6.45
N ASP A 187 -17.13 5.78 -6.63
CA ASP A 187 -16.29 5.30 -5.53
C ASP A 187 -15.35 6.39 -5.00
N TYR A 188 -14.89 7.31 -5.85
CA TYR A 188 -14.12 8.50 -5.44
C TYR A 188 -14.94 9.44 -4.56
N GLU A 189 -16.17 9.80 -4.97
CA GLU A 189 -17.05 10.67 -4.19
C GLU A 189 -17.46 10.01 -2.86
N LEU A 190 -17.66 8.69 -2.85
CA LEU A 190 -17.88 7.95 -1.61
C LEU A 190 -16.69 8.09 -0.65
N GLY A 191 -15.47 7.90 -1.15
CA GLY A 191 -14.26 8.05 -0.34
C GLY A 191 -14.08 9.46 0.21
N LYS A 192 -14.35 10.48 -0.64
CA LYS A 192 -14.32 11.88 -0.26
C LYS A 192 -15.33 12.17 0.87
N LYS A 193 -16.57 11.72 0.72
CA LYS A 193 -17.61 11.88 1.75
C LYS A 193 -17.21 11.25 3.08
N ILE A 194 -16.66 10.03 3.06
CA ILE A 194 -16.21 9.36 4.31
C ILE A 194 -15.12 10.19 5.01
N ALA A 195 -14.20 10.78 4.24
CA ALA A 195 -13.15 11.63 4.80
C ALA A 195 -13.71 12.95 5.36
N GLU A 196 -14.65 13.59 4.65
CA GLU A 196 -15.33 14.82 5.09
C GLU A 196 -16.14 14.57 6.38
N ASP A 197 -16.93 13.50 6.43
CA ASP A 197 -17.70 13.11 7.62
C ASP A 197 -16.78 12.89 8.84
N TYR A 198 -15.62 12.27 8.63
CA TYR A 198 -14.63 12.08 9.69
C TYR A 198 -14.02 13.40 10.14
N LEU A 199 -13.60 14.28 9.23
CA LEU A 199 -13.01 15.58 9.58
C LEU A 199 -14.01 16.45 10.36
N ASN A 200 -15.26 16.50 9.92
CA ASN A 200 -16.32 17.24 10.63
C ASN A 200 -16.59 16.68 12.04
N SER A 201 -16.32 15.40 12.28
CA SER A 201 -16.44 14.79 13.61
C SER A 201 -15.31 15.15 14.57
N LEU A 202 -14.18 15.69 14.07
CA LEU A 202 -13.06 16.15 14.89
C LEU A 202 -13.26 17.59 15.40
N ASP A 203 -14.11 18.36 14.71
CA ASP A 203 -14.38 19.79 15.02
C ASP A 203 -15.53 19.95 16.04
N ASN A 204 -16.21 18.83 16.41
CA ASN A 204 -17.27 18.77 17.44
C ASN A 204 -16.78 18.08 18.71
#